data_091e3154ff7151db3c8cb473a686ec58
#
_entry.id   091e3154ff7151db3c8cb473a686ec58
#
_cell.length_a   1.000
_cell.length_b   1.000
_cell.length_c   1.000
_cell.angle_alpha   90.00
_cell.angle_beta   90.00
_cell.angle_gamma   90.00
#
_symmetry.space_group_name_H-M   'P 1'
#
loop_
_entity.id
_entity.type
_entity.pdbx_description
1 polymer ?
#
loop_
_entity_poly.entity_id
_entity_poly.type
_entity_poly.pdbx_seq_one_letter_code
_entity_poly.pdbx_strand_id
1 'polypeptide(L)'
;NTPLHFPLAHHTIPLLNTKSYIEWPQWDYHRLKGFGPVKRNDIVVFNFPAGDTVAVKQPNPDYYTLCFLEGREAVNRNKALYGDIIYRPVDRRENYVKRCVRLPRDTVNTGNNDIYIDGVKQPRPKNMQLNYLVRTNGRYLGNNDFEKWGISVEDRVPIDVSSLNARMNLESWGLLPNPDGSMNPVYELPLTQAMIDMM
;
A
#
# COMPACT_ATOMS: atom_id res chain seq x y z
N ASN A 1 -8.33 -25.03 6.09
CA ASN A 1 -8.24 -24.37 7.41
C ASN A 1 -7.41 -25.24 8.35
N THR A 2 -6.54 -24.62 9.14
CA THR A 2 -5.66 -25.27 10.11
C THR A 2 -6.17 -25.05 11.54
N PRO A 3 -7.02 -25.95 12.08
CA PRO A 3 -7.69 -25.74 13.36
C PRO A 3 -6.74 -25.76 14.57
N LEU A 4 -5.64 -26.46 14.45
CA LEU A 4 -4.65 -26.58 15.52
C LEU A 4 -3.50 -25.59 15.30
N HIS A 5 -3.44 -24.56 16.13
CA HIS A 5 -2.39 -23.54 16.06
C HIS A 5 -1.99 -23.04 17.44
N PHE A 6 -0.77 -22.50 17.54
CA PHE A 6 -0.30 -21.87 18.76
C PHE A 6 -1.04 -20.53 18.98
N PRO A 7 -1.57 -20.27 20.18
CA PRO A 7 -2.29 -19.03 20.46
C PRO A 7 -1.43 -17.79 20.16
N LEU A 8 -2.07 -16.74 19.64
CA LEU A 8 -1.47 -15.42 19.34
C LEU A 8 -0.32 -15.42 18.32
N ALA A 9 -0.01 -16.57 17.70
CA ALA A 9 0.99 -16.64 16.64
C ALA A 9 0.32 -16.95 15.29
N HIS A 10 0.45 -16.06 14.32
CA HIS A 10 -0.20 -16.23 13.00
C HIS A 10 0.55 -17.18 12.07
N HIS A 11 1.85 -17.04 11.93
CA HIS A 11 2.68 -17.83 11.02
C HIS A 11 3.75 -18.66 11.73
N THR A 12 4.51 -18.02 12.61
CA THR A 12 5.66 -18.62 13.29
C THR A 12 5.57 -18.39 14.79
N ILE A 13 6.07 -19.35 15.56
CA ILE A 13 6.20 -19.20 17.00
C ILE A 13 7.37 -18.25 17.28
N PRO A 14 7.17 -17.16 18.03
CA PRO A 14 8.26 -16.28 18.45
C PRO A 14 9.38 -17.07 19.14
N LEU A 15 10.63 -16.72 18.89
CA LEU A 15 11.86 -17.34 19.39
C LEU A 15 12.23 -18.70 18.77
N LEU A 16 11.26 -19.56 18.43
CA LEU A 16 11.55 -20.88 17.87
C LEU A 16 11.67 -20.88 16.34
N ASN A 17 11.16 -19.84 15.69
CA ASN A 17 11.11 -19.69 14.23
C ASN A 17 10.54 -20.92 13.48
N THR A 18 9.63 -21.65 14.14
CA THR A 18 8.91 -22.80 13.61
C THR A 18 7.47 -22.42 13.26
N LYS A 19 6.81 -23.21 12.38
CA LYS A 19 5.39 -22.99 12.07
C LYS A 19 4.54 -22.98 13.33
N SER A 20 3.62 -22.03 13.44
CA SER A 20 2.70 -21.90 14.58
C SER A 20 1.46 -22.78 14.46
N TYR A 21 1.33 -23.56 13.41
CA TYR A 21 0.17 -24.39 13.11
C TYR A 21 0.57 -25.75 12.55
N ILE A 22 -0.32 -26.72 12.74
CA ILE A 22 -0.19 -28.07 12.19
C ILE A 22 -1.01 -28.13 10.90
N GLU A 23 -0.41 -28.66 9.83
CA GLU A 23 -1.05 -28.75 8.51
C GLU A 23 -2.03 -29.93 8.39
N TRP A 24 -2.06 -30.83 9.35
CA TRP A 24 -2.99 -31.95 9.41
C TRP A 24 -3.50 -32.14 10.85
N PRO A 25 -4.82 -32.39 11.07
CA PRO A 25 -5.90 -32.40 10.09
C PRO A 25 -6.26 -30.98 9.56
N GLN A 26 -6.75 -30.93 8.33
CA GLN A 26 -7.31 -29.70 7.77
C GLN A 26 -8.83 -29.83 7.69
N TRP A 27 -9.51 -28.74 8.01
CA TRP A 27 -10.95 -28.60 7.76
C TRP A 27 -11.22 -28.00 6.39
N ASP A 28 -12.30 -28.42 5.75
CA ASP A 28 -12.74 -27.82 4.52
C ASP A 28 -12.98 -26.33 4.70
N TYR A 29 -12.69 -25.57 3.64
CA TYR A 29 -12.97 -24.14 3.63
C TYR A 29 -14.45 -23.92 3.39
N HIS A 30 -15.13 -23.35 4.37
CA HIS A 30 -16.53 -22.93 4.26
C HIS A 30 -16.65 -21.42 4.44
N ARG A 31 -17.37 -20.78 3.53
CA ARG A 31 -17.82 -19.41 3.73
C ARG A 31 -19.14 -19.41 4.49
N LEU A 32 -19.17 -18.72 5.60
CA LEU A 32 -20.42 -18.45 6.30
C LEU A 32 -21.28 -17.51 5.45
N LYS A 33 -22.61 -17.69 5.55
CA LYS A 33 -23.55 -16.77 4.90
C LYS A 33 -23.38 -15.38 5.50
N GLY A 34 -23.13 -14.38 4.66
CA GLY A 34 -23.00 -12.99 5.10
C GLY A 34 -24.35 -12.40 5.54
N PHE A 35 -24.29 -11.30 6.30
CA PHE A 35 -25.50 -10.58 6.75
C PHE A 35 -26.18 -9.79 5.63
N GLY A 36 -25.49 -9.56 4.52
CA GLY A 36 -26.01 -8.86 3.36
C GLY A 36 -24.99 -8.72 2.23
N PRO A 37 -25.40 -8.18 1.08
CA PRO A 37 -24.48 -7.90 -0.02
C PRO A 37 -23.55 -6.71 0.32
N VAL A 38 -22.34 -6.76 -0.19
CA VAL A 38 -21.40 -5.64 -0.13
C VAL A 38 -21.94 -4.48 -0.96
N LYS A 39 -21.84 -3.25 -0.42
CA LYS A 39 -22.27 -2.01 -1.10
C LYS A 39 -21.06 -1.16 -1.46
N ARG A 40 -21.26 -0.20 -2.35
CA ARG A 40 -20.23 0.82 -2.63
C ARG A 40 -19.90 1.60 -1.35
N ASN A 41 -18.61 1.89 -1.18
CA ASN A 41 -18.02 2.54 -0.01
C ASN A 41 -17.95 1.71 1.28
N ASP A 42 -18.44 0.47 1.30
CA ASP A 42 -18.19 -0.42 2.43
C ASP A 42 -16.70 -0.67 2.62
N ILE A 43 -16.29 -0.81 3.87
CA ILE A 43 -14.95 -1.28 4.20
C ILE A 43 -14.99 -2.80 4.20
N VAL A 44 -14.21 -3.41 3.32
CA VAL A 44 -14.17 -4.87 3.16
C VAL A 44 -12.83 -5.42 3.61
N VAL A 45 -12.88 -6.57 4.27
CA VAL A 45 -11.71 -7.35 4.65
C VAL A 45 -11.66 -8.59 3.76
N PHE A 46 -10.52 -8.85 3.14
CA PHE A 46 -10.35 -10.00 2.25
C PHE A 46 -8.90 -10.52 2.32
N ASN A 47 -8.71 -11.80 2.00
CA ASN A 47 -7.37 -12.36 1.90
C ASN A 47 -6.64 -11.78 0.68
N PHE A 48 -5.37 -11.46 0.88
CA PHE A 48 -4.52 -10.99 -0.23
C PHE A 48 -4.42 -12.08 -1.31
N PRO A 49 -4.83 -11.83 -2.55
CA PRO A 49 -4.92 -12.86 -3.59
C PRO A 49 -3.59 -13.54 -3.90
N ALA A 50 -2.49 -12.78 -3.96
CA ALA A 50 -1.15 -13.28 -4.20
C ALA A 50 -0.43 -13.76 -2.92
N GLY A 51 -1.11 -13.80 -1.76
CA GLY A 51 -0.54 -14.21 -0.47
C GLY A 51 -0.60 -15.70 -0.20
N ASP A 52 -0.96 -16.53 -1.18
CA ASP A 52 -1.02 -17.97 -1.05
C ASP A 52 0.36 -18.65 -1.10
N THR A 53 1.29 -18.07 -1.84
CA THR A 53 2.66 -18.54 -1.97
C THR A 53 3.63 -17.46 -1.51
N VAL A 54 4.60 -17.81 -0.69
CA VAL A 54 5.53 -16.86 -0.08
C VAL A 54 6.96 -17.37 -0.12
N ALA A 55 7.86 -16.50 -0.55
CA ALA A 55 9.30 -16.69 -0.38
C ALA A 55 9.68 -16.24 1.04
N VAL A 56 10.10 -17.17 1.89
CA VAL A 56 10.21 -16.94 3.35
C VAL A 56 11.17 -15.82 3.71
N LYS A 57 12.31 -15.71 3.00
CA LYS A 57 13.30 -14.66 3.25
C LYS A 57 12.99 -13.32 2.58
N GLN A 58 12.13 -13.33 1.56
CA GLN A 58 11.73 -12.13 0.83
C GLN A 58 10.22 -12.13 0.57
N PRO A 59 9.42 -11.83 1.58
CA PRO A 59 7.95 -11.85 1.44
C PRO A 59 7.40 -10.64 0.66
N ASN A 60 8.20 -9.60 0.45
CA ASN A 60 7.86 -8.39 -0.31
C ASN A 60 8.99 -8.04 -1.28
N PRO A 61 8.73 -7.88 -2.60
CA PRO A 61 7.41 -8.06 -3.24
C PRO A 61 6.91 -9.52 -3.15
N ASP A 62 5.63 -9.74 -3.46
CA ASP A 62 5.03 -11.08 -3.40
C ASP A 62 5.70 -12.05 -4.38
N TYR A 63 5.54 -13.36 -4.11
CA TYR A 63 6.17 -14.43 -4.89
C TYR A 63 5.90 -14.34 -6.40
N TYR A 64 4.69 -13.98 -6.81
CA TYR A 64 4.34 -13.90 -8.23
C TYR A 64 5.00 -12.72 -8.92
N THR A 65 5.14 -11.61 -8.21
CA THR A 65 5.91 -10.44 -8.66
C THR A 65 7.39 -10.79 -8.79
N LEU A 66 7.98 -11.49 -7.81
CA LEU A 66 9.36 -11.98 -7.91
C LEU A 66 9.53 -12.89 -9.13
N CYS A 67 8.61 -13.84 -9.32
CA CYS A 67 8.64 -14.73 -10.50
C CYS A 67 8.51 -13.99 -11.83
N PHE A 68 7.77 -12.89 -11.86
CA PHE A 68 7.63 -12.05 -13.06
C PHE A 68 8.94 -11.30 -13.38
N LEU A 69 9.62 -10.79 -12.35
CA LEU A 69 10.85 -10.01 -12.51
C LEU A 69 12.08 -10.88 -12.79
N GLU A 70 12.23 -11.99 -12.05
CA GLU A 70 13.46 -12.78 -11.99
C GLU A 70 13.33 -14.15 -12.71
N GLY A 71 12.11 -14.54 -13.02
CA GLY A 71 11.82 -15.88 -13.52
C GLY A 71 11.57 -16.90 -12.40
N ARG A 72 10.54 -17.74 -12.59
CA ARG A 72 10.11 -18.73 -11.58
C ARG A 72 11.21 -19.71 -11.18
N GLU A 73 12.01 -20.17 -12.14
CA GLU A 73 13.11 -21.11 -11.84
C GLU A 73 14.21 -20.46 -10.99
N ALA A 74 14.57 -19.23 -11.28
CA ALA A 74 15.58 -18.48 -10.54
C ALA A 74 15.13 -18.29 -9.08
N VAL A 75 13.87 -17.88 -8.86
CA VAL A 75 13.31 -17.70 -7.51
C VAL A 75 13.29 -19.03 -6.74
N ASN A 76 12.82 -20.12 -7.36
CA ASN A 76 12.70 -21.40 -6.67
C ASN A 76 14.06 -22.08 -6.37
N ARG A 77 15.07 -21.85 -7.20
CA ARG A 77 16.42 -22.45 -7.02
C ARG A 77 17.28 -21.67 -6.03
N ASN A 78 17.13 -20.36 -5.96
CA ASN A 78 18.00 -19.53 -5.12
C ASN A 78 17.50 -19.44 -3.67
N LYS A 79 17.60 -20.55 -2.95
CA LYS A 79 17.22 -20.62 -1.53
C LYS A 79 18.07 -19.73 -0.62
N ALA A 80 19.26 -19.33 -1.04
CA ALA A 80 20.11 -18.42 -0.29
C ALA A 80 19.46 -17.05 -0.16
N LEU A 81 18.86 -16.55 -1.25
CA LEU A 81 18.23 -15.22 -1.34
C LEU A 81 16.75 -15.28 -0.90
N TYR A 82 15.97 -16.20 -1.47
CA TYR A 82 14.50 -16.23 -1.30
C TYR A 82 14.03 -17.13 -0.15
N GLY A 83 14.90 -18.03 0.35
CA GLY A 83 14.52 -19.05 1.34
C GLY A 83 13.70 -20.17 0.73
N ASP A 84 12.91 -20.84 1.58
CA ASP A 84 11.96 -21.84 1.13
C ASP A 84 10.70 -21.16 0.59
N ILE A 85 10.12 -21.74 -0.46
CA ILE A 85 8.84 -21.31 -0.99
C ILE A 85 7.76 -22.14 -0.30
N ILE A 86 6.87 -21.46 0.42
CA ILE A 86 5.82 -22.11 1.21
C ILE A 86 4.45 -21.69 0.68
N TYR A 87 3.51 -22.66 0.69
CA TYR A 87 2.11 -22.40 0.45
C TYR A 87 1.37 -22.10 1.76
N ARG A 88 0.54 -21.07 1.77
CA ARG A 88 -0.29 -20.70 2.92
C ARG A 88 -1.76 -21.06 2.68
N PRO A 89 -2.38 -21.88 3.55
CA PRO A 89 -3.83 -22.10 3.51
C PRO A 89 -4.60 -20.80 3.68
N VAL A 90 -5.88 -20.77 3.30
CA VAL A 90 -6.70 -19.54 3.25
C VAL A 90 -6.71 -18.79 4.60
N ASP A 91 -6.79 -19.51 5.71
CA ASP A 91 -6.80 -18.96 7.07
C ASP A 91 -5.43 -18.46 7.55
N ARG A 92 -4.38 -18.64 6.74
CA ARG A 92 -3.01 -18.17 7.00
C ARG A 92 -2.52 -17.10 6.04
N ARG A 93 -3.37 -16.69 5.10
CA ARG A 93 -3.09 -15.57 4.20
C ARG A 93 -3.30 -14.25 4.91
N GLU A 94 -2.57 -13.24 4.48
CA GLU A 94 -2.72 -11.88 5.00
C GLU A 94 -4.09 -11.32 4.64
N ASN A 95 -4.68 -10.58 5.58
CA ASN A 95 -5.94 -9.92 5.39
C ASN A 95 -5.71 -8.44 5.04
N TYR A 96 -6.29 -8.01 3.94
CA TYR A 96 -6.27 -6.62 3.51
C TYR A 96 -7.61 -5.97 3.79
N VAL A 97 -7.54 -4.72 4.23
CA VAL A 97 -8.71 -3.86 4.45
C VAL A 97 -8.72 -2.80 3.37
N LYS A 98 -9.75 -2.77 2.55
CA LYS A 98 -9.90 -1.77 1.48
C LYS A 98 -11.36 -1.31 1.38
N ARG A 99 -11.54 -0.10 0.84
CA ARG A 99 -12.87 0.41 0.51
C ARG A 99 -13.36 -0.20 -0.80
N CYS A 100 -14.59 -0.71 -0.80
CA CYS A 100 -15.25 -1.21 -2.01
C CYS A 100 -15.72 -0.04 -2.87
N VAL A 101 -14.94 0.34 -3.87
CA VAL A 101 -15.28 1.47 -4.75
C VAL A 101 -16.19 1.08 -5.90
N ARG A 102 -16.19 -0.19 -6.32
CA ARG A 102 -17.02 -0.70 -7.41
C ARG A 102 -17.69 -2.03 -7.07
N LEU A 103 -18.82 -2.28 -7.69
CA LEU A 103 -19.55 -3.54 -7.64
C LEU A 103 -19.40 -4.30 -8.97
N PRO A 104 -19.75 -5.61 -9.02
CA PRO A 104 -19.80 -6.35 -10.27
C PRO A 104 -20.66 -5.63 -11.31
N ARG A 105 -20.19 -5.58 -12.56
CA ARG A 105 -20.77 -4.90 -13.72
C ARG A 105 -20.59 -3.38 -13.78
N ASP A 106 -20.04 -2.73 -12.76
CA ASP A 106 -19.69 -1.31 -12.87
C ASP A 106 -18.52 -1.10 -13.84
N THR A 107 -18.58 -0.07 -14.65
CA THR A 107 -17.45 0.44 -15.45
C THR A 107 -16.71 1.49 -14.63
N VAL A 108 -15.41 1.30 -14.39
CA VAL A 108 -14.58 2.24 -13.62
C VAL A 108 -13.63 2.97 -14.54
N ASN A 109 -13.64 4.29 -14.46
CA ASN A 109 -12.61 5.16 -15.03
C ASN A 109 -11.99 6.02 -13.93
N THR A 110 -10.73 6.37 -14.10
CA THR A 110 -10.02 7.31 -13.21
C THR A 110 -9.48 8.45 -14.04
N GLY A 111 -9.57 9.66 -13.51
CA GLY A 111 -9.03 10.84 -14.18
C GLY A 111 -8.91 11.98 -13.18
N ASN A 112 -7.79 12.72 -13.21
CA ASN A 112 -7.51 13.84 -12.31
C ASN A 112 -7.71 13.51 -10.83
N ASN A 113 -7.28 12.31 -10.41
CA ASN A 113 -7.45 11.79 -9.05
C ASN A 113 -8.91 11.59 -8.60
N ASP A 114 -9.85 11.57 -9.54
CA ASP A 114 -11.26 11.27 -9.31
C ASP A 114 -11.63 9.90 -9.88
N ILE A 115 -12.60 9.26 -9.25
CA ILE A 115 -13.16 7.98 -9.68
C ILE A 115 -14.52 8.25 -10.34
N TYR A 116 -14.72 7.64 -11.50
CA TYR A 116 -15.97 7.69 -12.23
C TYR A 116 -16.53 6.26 -12.31
N ILE A 117 -17.78 6.08 -11.94
CA ILE A 117 -18.51 4.83 -12.07
C ILE A 117 -19.63 5.02 -13.10
N ASP A 118 -19.63 4.22 -14.15
CA ASP A 118 -20.58 4.32 -15.27
C ASP A 118 -20.65 5.74 -15.85
N GLY A 119 -19.50 6.42 -15.93
CA GLY A 119 -19.38 7.79 -16.41
C GLY A 119 -19.72 8.87 -15.37
N VAL A 120 -20.21 8.51 -14.18
CA VAL A 120 -20.58 9.47 -13.13
C VAL A 120 -19.45 9.62 -12.13
N LYS A 121 -19.01 10.87 -11.91
CA LYS A 121 -17.99 11.20 -10.89
C LYS A 121 -18.49 10.82 -9.50
N GLN A 122 -17.67 10.07 -8.78
CA GLN A 122 -17.98 9.69 -7.40
C GLN A 122 -17.49 10.76 -6.41
N PRO A 123 -18.23 11.00 -5.31
CA PRO A 123 -17.78 11.91 -4.27
C PRO A 123 -16.51 11.38 -3.61
N ARG A 124 -15.54 12.26 -3.37
CA ARG A 124 -14.34 11.90 -2.62
C ARG A 124 -14.69 11.64 -1.14
N PRO A 125 -14.15 10.59 -0.52
CA PRO A 125 -14.27 10.42 0.93
C PRO A 125 -13.74 11.65 1.68
N LYS A 126 -14.42 12.06 2.75
CA LYS A 126 -14.09 13.29 3.50
C LYS A 126 -12.62 13.39 3.92
N ASN A 127 -12.01 12.27 4.31
CA ASN A 127 -10.64 12.21 4.78
C ASN A 127 -9.71 11.53 3.76
N MET A 128 -10.04 11.60 2.47
CA MET A 128 -9.16 11.07 1.43
C MET A 128 -7.89 11.90 1.38
N GLN A 129 -6.75 11.22 1.49
CA GLN A 129 -5.44 11.81 1.31
C GLN A 129 -4.88 11.45 -0.05
N LEU A 130 -4.22 12.40 -0.69
CA LEU A 130 -3.42 12.23 -1.89
C LEU A 130 -2.03 12.81 -1.63
N ASN A 131 -1.02 12.28 -2.27
CA ASN A 131 0.32 12.86 -2.21
C ASN A 131 0.39 14.09 -3.10
N TYR A 132 0.84 15.17 -2.51
CA TYR A 132 1.05 16.45 -3.20
C TYR A 132 2.50 16.88 -3.11
N LEU A 133 2.99 17.48 -4.18
CA LEU A 133 4.25 18.20 -4.16
C LEU A 133 3.98 19.62 -3.67
N VAL A 134 4.48 19.94 -2.50
CA VAL A 134 4.34 21.26 -1.87
C VAL A 134 5.65 21.99 -1.98
N ARG A 135 5.68 23.04 -2.82
CA ARG A 135 6.81 23.95 -2.93
C ARG A 135 6.59 25.14 -2.01
N THR A 136 7.55 25.42 -1.16
CA THR A 136 7.50 26.58 -0.26
C THR A 136 7.94 27.88 -0.95
N ASN A 137 7.79 28.98 -0.25
CA ASN A 137 8.27 30.30 -0.69
C ASN A 137 9.77 30.56 -0.39
N GLY A 138 10.57 29.50 -0.22
CA GLY A 138 11.98 29.56 0.15
C GLY A 138 12.26 29.20 1.61
N ARG A 139 11.24 29.15 2.48
CA ARG A 139 11.38 28.72 3.88
C ARG A 139 11.30 27.20 3.98
N TYR A 140 12.17 26.60 4.77
CA TYR A 140 12.03 25.21 5.18
C TYR A 140 10.88 25.06 6.18
N LEU A 141 10.10 23.98 6.02
CA LEU A 141 9.03 23.63 6.96
C LEU A 141 9.62 23.06 8.25
N GLY A 142 9.16 23.58 9.38
CA GLY A 142 9.55 23.10 10.71
C GLY A 142 8.52 22.12 11.30
N ASN A 143 8.88 21.49 12.43
CA ASN A 143 7.97 20.55 13.12
C ASN A 143 6.61 21.18 13.44
N ASN A 144 6.59 22.44 13.87
CA ASN A 144 5.33 23.15 14.19
C ASN A 144 4.40 23.29 12.98
N ASP A 145 4.94 23.43 11.76
CA ASP A 145 4.12 23.50 10.54
C ASP A 145 3.43 22.16 10.30
N PHE A 146 4.19 21.07 10.39
CA PHE A 146 3.66 19.71 10.19
C PHE A 146 2.65 19.31 11.28
N GLU A 147 2.93 19.63 12.53
CA GLU A 147 2.00 19.37 13.66
C GLU A 147 0.70 20.13 13.49
N LYS A 148 0.76 21.40 13.08
CA LYS A 148 -0.43 22.22 12.78
C LYS A 148 -1.31 21.60 11.70
N TRP A 149 -0.70 20.96 10.72
CA TRP A 149 -1.42 20.29 9.63
C TRP A 149 -1.74 18.81 9.94
N GLY A 150 -1.30 18.28 11.09
CA GLY A 150 -1.52 16.89 11.48
C GLY A 150 -0.76 15.87 10.63
N ILE A 151 0.41 16.27 10.08
CA ILE A 151 1.25 15.39 9.26
C ILE A 151 2.24 14.65 10.16
N SER A 152 2.19 13.32 10.11
CA SER A 152 3.06 12.46 10.92
C SER A 152 4.53 12.55 10.49
N VAL A 153 5.45 12.13 11.34
CA VAL A 153 6.90 12.23 11.06
C VAL A 153 7.26 11.35 9.86
N GLU A 154 6.64 10.19 9.74
CA GLU A 154 6.88 9.21 8.67
C GLU A 154 6.41 9.72 7.29
N ASP A 155 5.46 10.64 7.28
CA ASP A 155 4.85 11.18 6.07
C ASP A 155 5.55 12.45 5.56
N ARG A 156 6.61 12.91 6.23
CA ARG A 156 7.37 14.13 5.88
C ARG A 156 8.51 13.77 4.94
N VAL A 157 8.28 13.79 3.65
CA VAL A 157 9.29 13.44 2.66
C VAL A 157 9.84 14.71 1.99
N PRO A 158 10.98 15.25 2.47
CA PRO A 158 11.66 16.33 1.78
C PRO A 158 12.29 15.81 0.49
N ILE A 159 12.16 16.56 -0.59
CA ILE A 159 12.82 16.22 -1.86
C ILE A 159 14.17 16.93 -1.90
N ASP A 160 15.23 16.16 -2.15
CA ASP A 160 16.56 16.72 -2.32
C ASP A 160 16.64 17.48 -3.67
N VAL A 161 16.33 18.76 -3.62
CA VAL A 161 16.38 19.66 -4.79
C VAL A 161 17.80 19.96 -5.27
N SER A 162 18.84 19.49 -4.60
CA SER A 162 20.24 19.56 -5.08
C SER A 162 20.56 18.47 -6.10
N SER A 163 19.85 17.35 -6.04
CA SER A 163 20.00 16.24 -6.98
C SER A 163 19.48 16.61 -8.36
N LEU A 164 20.32 16.41 -9.38
CA LEU A 164 19.97 16.69 -10.77
C LEU A 164 18.75 15.88 -11.23
N ASN A 165 18.68 14.60 -10.87
CA ASN A 165 17.56 13.73 -11.24
C ASN A 165 16.24 14.20 -10.59
N ALA A 166 16.28 14.61 -9.31
CA ALA A 166 15.10 15.14 -8.65
C ALA A 166 14.63 16.46 -9.32
N ARG A 167 15.55 17.35 -9.67
CA ARG A 167 15.23 18.59 -10.41
C ARG A 167 14.57 18.31 -11.74
N MET A 168 15.14 17.44 -12.56
CA MET A 168 14.56 17.06 -13.86
C MET A 168 13.14 16.50 -13.71
N ASN A 169 12.89 15.67 -12.69
CA ASN A 169 11.56 15.14 -12.41
C ASN A 169 10.59 16.27 -12.00
N LEU A 170 11.01 17.15 -11.09
CA LEU A 170 10.19 18.30 -10.67
C LEU A 170 9.85 19.24 -11.82
N GLU A 171 10.81 19.54 -12.69
CA GLU A 171 10.61 20.36 -13.89
C GLU A 171 9.62 19.68 -14.86
N SER A 172 9.72 18.36 -15.04
CA SER A 172 8.76 17.61 -15.88
C SER A 172 7.32 17.68 -15.37
N TRP A 173 7.15 17.90 -14.07
CA TRP A 173 5.85 18.11 -13.41
C TRP A 173 5.44 19.56 -13.29
N GLY A 174 6.20 20.48 -13.93
CA GLY A 174 5.88 21.90 -14.00
C GLY A 174 6.39 22.74 -12.82
N LEU A 175 7.21 22.16 -11.93
CA LEU A 175 7.86 22.89 -10.85
C LEU A 175 9.20 23.48 -11.34
N LEU A 176 9.13 24.63 -12.00
CA LEU A 176 10.28 25.30 -12.60
C LEU A 176 11.21 25.93 -11.55
N PRO A 177 12.53 26.01 -11.79
CA PRO A 177 13.47 26.73 -10.93
C PRO A 177 13.14 28.23 -10.91
N ASN A 178 13.66 28.91 -9.90
CA ASN A 178 13.60 30.36 -9.80
C ASN A 178 14.46 31.03 -10.91
N PRO A 179 14.27 32.32 -11.18
CA PRO A 179 15.06 33.04 -12.20
C PRO A 179 16.58 33.03 -11.97
N ASP A 180 17.02 32.85 -10.73
CA ASP A 180 18.43 32.73 -10.34
C ASP A 180 18.98 31.27 -10.47
N GLY A 181 18.16 30.34 -10.98
CA GLY A 181 18.49 28.92 -11.11
C GLY A 181 18.40 28.12 -9.80
N SER A 182 18.04 28.75 -8.69
CA SER A 182 17.78 28.06 -7.43
C SER A 182 16.41 27.35 -7.46
N MET A 183 16.20 26.39 -6.56
CA MET A 183 14.90 25.74 -6.37
C MET A 183 14.51 25.84 -4.90
N ASN A 184 13.30 26.34 -4.67
CA ASN A 184 12.75 26.39 -3.32
C ASN A 184 12.56 24.97 -2.75
N PRO A 185 12.57 24.80 -1.41
CA PRO A 185 12.31 23.52 -0.79
C PRO A 185 10.98 22.91 -1.27
N VAL A 186 11.01 21.62 -1.62
CA VAL A 186 9.85 20.85 -2.06
C VAL A 186 9.69 19.64 -1.14
N TYR A 187 8.45 19.35 -0.78
CA TYR A 187 8.07 18.21 0.04
C TYR A 187 7.00 17.40 -0.67
N GLU A 188 7.07 16.08 -0.55
CA GLU A 188 5.94 15.21 -0.88
C GLU A 188 5.16 14.94 0.40
N LEU A 189 3.90 15.36 0.45
CA LEU A 189 3.06 15.29 1.64
C LEU A 189 1.69 14.68 1.32
N PRO A 190 1.19 13.75 2.14
CA PRO A 190 -0.18 13.23 2.04
C PRO A 190 -1.15 14.25 2.63
N LEU A 191 -1.89 14.94 1.78
CA LEU A 191 -2.80 16.00 2.19
C LEU A 191 -4.26 15.65 1.92
N THR A 192 -5.13 16.00 2.86
CA THR A 192 -6.58 16.09 2.62
C THR A 192 -6.93 17.45 2.05
N GLN A 193 -8.12 17.59 1.46
CA GLN A 193 -8.59 18.89 0.99
C GLN A 193 -8.61 19.94 2.10
N ALA A 194 -9.03 19.55 3.32
CA ALA A 194 -9.06 20.45 4.46
C ALA A 194 -7.66 20.95 4.89
N MET A 195 -6.63 20.12 4.75
CA MET A 195 -5.24 20.53 5.00
C MET A 195 -4.77 21.54 3.94
N ILE A 196 -5.10 21.32 2.69
CA ILE A 196 -4.76 22.24 1.59
C ILE A 196 -5.40 23.61 1.82
N ASP A 197 -6.66 23.62 2.22
CA ASP A 197 -7.41 24.84 2.48
C ASP A 197 -6.85 25.66 3.69
N MET A 198 -6.04 25.01 4.55
CA MET A 198 -5.37 25.65 5.69
C MET A 198 -3.96 26.18 5.38
N MET A 199 -3.37 25.81 4.25
CA MET A 199 -2.03 26.21 3.83
C MET A 199 -2.04 27.53 3.08
#